data_8ba65f9d6ebb0dce1e2a11e925f16534
#
_entry.id   8ba65f9d6ebb0dce1e2a11e925f16534
#
_cell.length_a   1.000
_cell.length_b   1.000
_cell.length_c   1.000
_cell.angle_alpha   90.00
_cell.angle_beta   90.00
_cell.angle_gamma   90.00
#
_symmetry.space_group_name_H-M   'P 1'
#
loop_
_entity.id
_entity.type
_entity.pdbx_description
1 polymer ?
#
loop_
_entity_poly.entity_id
_entity_poly.type
_entity_poly.pdbx_seq_one_letter_code
_entity_poly.pdbx_strand_id
1 'polypeptide(L)'
;MLATTIPQPARLGVSFAAAAEEHLDDVHAYLAYLTGDRALAEDLTASTFEKALRLWRRFDPRRASAKTWLCQIARTTALDHFRSEERRRRREGTYAVREGREAADSTFPEGLSPALEEAVRSLSAAEREVIALRVLLELDGPTAARLLGISETACSTRLSRALRHLEERMIDAVTA
;
A
#
# COMPACT_ATOMS: atom_id res chain seq x y z
N MET A 1 -28.47 -6.09 25.96
CA MET A 1 -27.54 -5.67 24.89
C MET A 1 -27.92 -6.44 23.62
N LEU A 2 -28.63 -5.80 22.71
CA LEU A 2 -29.08 -6.42 21.46
C LEU A 2 -27.95 -6.26 20.42
N ALA A 3 -27.35 -7.38 20.05
CA ALA A 3 -26.44 -7.44 18.92
C ALA A 3 -27.22 -7.11 17.65
N THR A 4 -26.99 -5.94 17.07
CA THR A 4 -27.53 -5.56 15.76
C THR A 4 -26.85 -6.41 14.70
N THR A 5 -27.47 -7.52 14.35
CA THR A 5 -27.08 -8.34 13.20
C THR A 5 -27.37 -7.53 11.94
N ILE A 6 -26.33 -6.97 11.33
CA ILE A 6 -26.42 -6.34 10.01
C ILE A 6 -26.68 -7.47 9.00
N PRO A 7 -27.82 -7.46 8.28
CA PRO A 7 -28.11 -8.49 7.28
C PRO A 7 -27.11 -8.35 6.12
N GLN A 8 -26.21 -9.31 5.96
CA GLN A 8 -25.37 -9.42 4.79
C GLN A 8 -26.20 -9.91 3.60
N PRO A 9 -26.22 -9.20 2.47
CA PRO A 9 -26.84 -9.74 1.27
C PRO A 9 -26.00 -10.91 0.76
N ALA A 10 -26.61 -12.08 0.72
CA ALA A 10 -26.05 -13.30 0.13
C ALA A 10 -25.87 -13.11 -1.39
N ARG A 11 -24.79 -12.48 -1.80
CA ARG A 11 -24.33 -12.44 -3.17
C ARG A 11 -22.90 -12.97 -3.20
N LEU A 12 -22.78 -14.24 -3.63
CA LEU A 12 -21.53 -14.92 -3.96
C LEU A 12 -20.59 -15.20 -2.77
N GLY A 13 -20.90 -16.22 -1.97
CA GLY A 13 -19.91 -17.10 -1.29
C GLY A 13 -18.93 -16.52 -0.27
N VAL A 14 -18.51 -15.28 -0.38
CA VAL A 14 -17.48 -14.67 0.47
C VAL A 14 -18.08 -13.55 1.30
N SER A 15 -18.01 -13.67 2.63
CA SER A 15 -18.42 -12.58 3.54
C SER A 15 -17.31 -11.52 3.62
N PHE A 16 -17.69 -10.27 3.97
CA PHE A 16 -16.69 -9.23 4.23
C PHE A 16 -15.71 -9.66 5.34
N ALA A 17 -16.21 -10.29 6.38
CA ALA A 17 -15.38 -10.76 7.50
C ALA A 17 -14.31 -11.75 7.03
N ALA A 18 -14.69 -12.74 6.21
CA ALA A 18 -13.73 -13.70 5.65
C ALA A 18 -12.71 -13.02 4.73
N ALA A 19 -13.15 -12.11 3.87
CA ALA A 19 -12.22 -11.37 3.00
C ALA A 19 -11.30 -10.43 3.79
N ALA A 20 -11.80 -9.83 4.86
CA ALA A 20 -10.99 -8.98 5.73
C ALA A 20 -9.94 -9.81 6.48
N GLU A 21 -10.32 -10.94 7.06
CA GLU A 21 -9.41 -11.85 7.76
C GLU A 21 -8.33 -12.38 6.82
N GLU A 22 -8.69 -12.80 5.61
CA GLU A 22 -7.77 -13.34 4.61
C GLU A 22 -6.74 -12.32 4.11
N HIS A 23 -7.10 -11.03 4.00
CA HIS A 23 -6.29 -10.01 3.33
C HIS A 23 -5.85 -8.85 4.24
N LEU A 24 -6.06 -8.96 5.57
CA LEU A 24 -5.65 -7.91 6.51
C LEU A 24 -4.15 -7.65 6.44
N ASP A 25 -3.36 -8.74 6.51
CA ASP A 25 -1.91 -8.67 6.50
C ASP A 25 -1.36 -8.15 5.17
N ASP A 26 -1.96 -8.57 4.06
CA ASP A 26 -1.63 -8.08 2.72
C ASP A 26 -1.79 -6.55 2.61
N VAL A 27 -2.94 -6.04 3.07
CA VAL A 27 -3.26 -4.60 3.01
C VAL A 27 -2.36 -3.82 3.96
N HIS A 28 -2.14 -4.32 5.17
CA HIS A 28 -1.24 -3.69 6.14
C HIS A 28 0.20 -3.64 5.62
N ALA A 29 0.73 -4.77 5.12
CA ALA A 29 2.07 -4.85 4.56
C ALA A 29 2.25 -3.88 3.37
N TYR A 30 1.27 -3.81 2.47
CA TYR A 30 1.26 -2.85 1.37
C TYR A 30 1.34 -1.40 1.87
N LEU A 31 0.52 -1.04 2.85
CA LEU A 31 0.50 0.32 3.41
C LEU A 31 1.77 0.64 4.19
N ALA A 32 2.30 -0.31 4.96
CA ALA A 32 3.57 -0.15 5.66
C ALA A 32 4.73 0.09 4.68
N TYR A 33 4.77 -0.68 3.59
CA TYR A 33 5.79 -0.51 2.55
C TYR A 33 5.65 0.83 1.81
N LEU A 34 4.43 1.27 1.57
CA LEU A 34 4.14 2.53 0.89
C LEU A 34 4.48 3.75 1.75
N THR A 35 4.15 3.70 3.04
CA THR A 35 4.33 4.82 3.98
C THR A 35 5.74 4.87 4.57
N GLY A 36 6.35 3.72 4.81
CA GLY A 36 7.57 3.60 5.62
C GLY A 36 7.36 4.01 7.08
N ASP A 37 6.12 3.96 7.58
CA ASP A 37 5.70 4.40 8.91
C ASP A 37 4.62 3.44 9.42
N ARG A 38 4.94 2.69 10.48
CA ARG A 38 4.07 1.65 11.02
C ARG A 38 2.77 2.21 11.58
N ALA A 39 2.85 3.27 12.37
CA ALA A 39 1.68 3.87 12.99
C ALA A 39 0.71 4.41 11.92
N LEU A 40 1.24 5.08 10.93
CA LEU A 40 0.45 5.54 9.78
C LEU A 40 -0.14 4.38 8.98
N ALA A 41 0.61 3.30 8.79
CA ALA A 41 0.10 2.11 8.09
C ALA A 41 -1.05 1.45 8.85
N GLU A 42 -0.98 1.35 10.18
CA GLU A 42 -2.06 0.84 11.04
C GLU A 42 -3.32 1.71 10.91
N ASP A 43 -3.20 3.03 10.98
CA ASP A 43 -4.31 3.98 10.83
C ASP A 43 -4.95 3.90 9.43
N LEU A 44 -4.13 3.83 8.38
CA LEU A 44 -4.61 3.71 7.01
C LEU A 44 -5.25 2.34 6.75
N THR A 45 -4.76 1.28 7.40
CA THR A 45 -5.36 -0.05 7.33
C THR A 45 -6.74 -0.02 7.94
N ALA A 46 -6.90 0.49 9.16
CA ALA A 46 -8.20 0.64 9.80
C ALA A 46 -9.18 1.45 8.93
N SER A 47 -8.75 2.59 8.42
CA SER A 47 -9.54 3.45 7.53
C SER A 47 -9.92 2.73 6.21
N THR A 48 -9.02 1.89 5.69
CA THR A 48 -9.25 1.09 4.48
C THR A 48 -10.37 0.09 4.70
N PHE A 49 -10.30 -0.71 5.78
CA PHE A 49 -11.31 -1.72 6.07
C PHE A 49 -12.66 -1.12 6.47
N GLU A 50 -12.67 0.01 7.18
CA GLU A 50 -13.89 0.75 7.45
C GLU A 50 -14.57 1.22 6.15
N LYS A 51 -13.80 1.78 5.22
CA LYS A 51 -14.29 2.20 3.89
C LYS A 51 -14.73 1.00 3.05
N ALA A 52 -13.97 -0.10 3.10
CA ALA A 52 -14.29 -1.33 2.41
C ALA A 52 -15.60 -1.95 2.93
N LEU A 53 -15.83 -1.98 4.24
CA LEU A 53 -17.08 -2.46 4.82
C LEU A 53 -18.29 -1.66 4.29
N ARG A 54 -18.18 -0.34 4.29
CA ARG A 54 -19.26 0.52 3.75
C ARG A 54 -19.52 0.29 2.27
N LEU A 55 -18.47 -0.05 1.51
CA LEU A 55 -18.55 -0.26 0.06
C LEU A 55 -18.74 -1.72 -0.34
N TRP A 56 -18.75 -2.68 0.60
CA TRP A 56 -18.79 -4.12 0.31
C TRP A 56 -19.96 -4.53 -0.58
N ARG A 57 -21.10 -3.87 -0.45
CA ARG A 57 -22.28 -4.12 -1.31
C ARG A 57 -22.01 -3.84 -2.80
N ARG A 58 -20.95 -3.08 -3.14
CA ARG A 58 -20.53 -2.74 -4.51
C ARG A 58 -19.42 -3.64 -5.02
N PHE A 59 -18.87 -4.50 -4.16
CA PHE A 59 -17.87 -5.47 -4.58
C PHE A 59 -18.48 -6.48 -5.54
N ASP A 60 -17.82 -6.67 -6.70
CA ASP A 60 -18.20 -7.65 -7.72
C ASP A 60 -17.00 -8.57 -8.00
N PRO A 61 -17.03 -9.83 -7.54
CA PRO A 61 -15.92 -10.79 -7.71
C PRO A 61 -15.66 -11.18 -9.18
N ARG A 62 -16.58 -10.83 -10.09
CA ARG A 62 -16.37 -11.03 -11.54
C ARG A 62 -15.42 -9.99 -12.11
N ARG A 63 -15.25 -8.85 -11.46
CA ARG A 63 -14.43 -7.72 -11.92
C ARG A 63 -13.03 -7.72 -11.32
N ALA A 64 -12.89 -8.15 -10.08
CA ALA A 64 -11.61 -8.22 -9.36
C ALA A 64 -11.69 -9.20 -8.19
N SER A 65 -10.55 -9.77 -7.79
CA SER A 65 -10.45 -10.48 -6.51
C SER A 65 -10.67 -9.55 -5.33
N ALA A 66 -11.04 -10.09 -4.16
CA ALA A 66 -11.18 -9.31 -2.92
C ALA A 66 -9.87 -8.60 -2.58
N LYS A 67 -8.72 -9.27 -2.71
CA LYS A 67 -7.38 -8.70 -2.55
C LYS A 67 -7.18 -7.46 -3.42
N THR A 68 -7.39 -7.58 -4.72
CA THR A 68 -7.22 -6.46 -5.67
C THR A 68 -8.15 -5.29 -5.33
N TRP A 69 -9.40 -5.58 -4.98
CA TRP A 69 -10.38 -4.56 -4.64
C TRP A 69 -10.03 -3.84 -3.32
N LEU A 70 -9.57 -4.56 -2.29
CA LEU A 70 -9.10 -4.00 -1.04
C LEU A 70 -7.84 -3.15 -1.26
N CYS A 71 -6.89 -3.61 -2.06
CA CYS A 71 -5.69 -2.84 -2.42
C CYS A 71 -6.03 -1.54 -3.17
N GLN A 72 -7.06 -1.55 -4.03
CA GLN A 72 -7.56 -0.32 -4.67
C GLN A 72 -8.08 0.69 -3.64
N ILE A 73 -8.81 0.23 -2.64
CA ILE A 73 -9.32 1.09 -1.55
C ILE A 73 -8.15 1.60 -0.71
N ALA A 74 -7.20 0.73 -0.33
CA ALA A 74 -6.01 1.09 0.43
C ALA A 74 -5.20 2.18 -0.29
N ARG A 75 -4.95 1.98 -1.59
CA ARG A 75 -4.27 2.95 -2.43
C ARG A 75 -4.95 4.32 -2.43
N THR A 76 -6.26 4.35 -2.67
CA THR A 76 -7.01 5.62 -2.68
C THR A 76 -7.00 6.28 -1.31
N THR A 77 -7.10 5.51 -0.23
CA THR A 77 -7.04 6.01 1.15
C THR A 77 -5.69 6.65 1.46
N ALA A 78 -4.58 5.98 1.09
CA ALA A 78 -3.24 6.53 1.25
C ALA A 78 -3.01 7.80 0.42
N LEU A 79 -3.42 7.80 -0.85
CA LEU A 79 -3.28 8.98 -1.72
C LEU A 79 -4.09 10.18 -1.21
N ASP A 80 -5.30 9.95 -0.69
CA ASP A 80 -6.14 11.01 -0.11
C ASP A 80 -5.48 11.58 1.16
N HIS A 81 -4.88 10.72 2.00
CA HIS A 81 -4.10 11.13 3.16
C HIS A 81 -2.91 12.01 2.74
N PHE A 82 -2.06 11.57 1.82
CA PHE A 82 -0.90 12.35 1.37
C PHE A 82 -1.27 13.69 0.75
N ARG A 83 -2.35 13.74 -0.03
CA ARG A 83 -2.88 15.00 -0.58
C ARG A 83 -3.41 15.93 0.50
N SER A 84 -4.02 15.39 1.55
CA SER A 84 -4.51 16.19 2.69
C SER A 84 -3.35 16.78 3.49
N GLU A 85 -2.32 15.99 3.78
CA GLU A 85 -1.11 16.44 4.46
C GLU A 85 -0.36 17.52 3.66
N GLU A 86 -0.24 17.34 2.35
CA GLU A 86 0.39 18.34 1.47
C GLU A 86 -0.38 19.67 1.49
N ARG A 87 -1.73 19.62 1.44
CA ARG A 87 -2.57 20.81 1.55
C ARG A 87 -2.45 21.48 2.92
N ARG A 88 -2.33 20.68 3.99
CA ARG A 88 -2.11 21.19 5.35
C ARG A 88 -0.79 21.94 5.45
N ARG A 89 0.31 21.32 5.02
CA ARG A 89 1.65 21.95 5.01
C ARG A 89 1.71 23.24 4.22
N ARG A 90 1.07 23.29 3.05
CA ARG A 90 0.99 24.53 2.25
C ARG A 90 0.25 25.65 2.97
N ARG A 91 -0.81 25.34 3.73
CA ARG A 91 -1.58 26.34 4.50
C ARG A 91 -0.83 26.84 5.73
N GLU A 92 -0.05 25.96 6.37
CA GLU A 92 0.74 26.28 7.57
C GLU A 92 2.01 27.10 7.23
N GLY A 93 2.26 27.41 5.95
CA GLY A 93 3.41 28.21 5.51
C GLY A 93 4.76 27.52 5.71
N THR A 94 4.76 26.28 6.11
CA THR A 94 5.96 25.49 6.36
C THR A 94 6.49 25.00 5.02
N TYR A 95 7.24 25.82 4.30
CA TYR A 95 8.18 25.37 3.27
C TYR A 95 9.34 24.66 3.95
N ALA A 96 9.07 23.58 4.66
CA ALA A 96 10.08 22.62 4.98
C ALA A 96 10.43 21.92 3.64
N VAL A 97 11.59 22.29 3.13
CA VAL A 97 12.32 21.56 2.10
C VAL A 97 12.09 20.07 2.37
N ARG A 98 11.85 19.33 1.30
CA ARG A 98 11.66 17.88 1.29
C ARG A 98 13.00 17.18 1.59
N GLU A 99 13.64 17.62 2.65
CA GLU A 99 14.73 16.91 3.29
C GLU A 99 14.12 15.88 4.22
N GLY A 100 14.45 14.64 3.93
CA GLY A 100 14.35 13.48 4.76
C GLY A 100 13.25 13.53 5.80
N ARG A 101 12.17 12.76 5.57
CA ARG A 101 11.38 12.30 6.68
C ARG A 101 12.39 11.67 7.65
N GLU A 102 12.82 12.47 8.66
CA GLU A 102 13.60 11.94 9.76
C GLU A 102 12.89 10.68 10.22
N ALA A 103 13.66 9.64 10.39
CA ALA A 103 13.24 8.33 10.79
C ALA A 103 12.42 8.41 12.08
N ALA A 104 11.13 8.69 11.96
CA ALA A 104 10.17 8.12 12.88
C ALA A 104 10.38 6.62 12.75
N ASP A 105 10.56 5.93 13.87
CA ASP A 105 10.85 4.51 14.00
C ASP A 105 10.32 3.70 12.81
N SER A 106 11.14 3.62 11.77
CA SER A 106 10.76 3.11 10.46
C SER A 106 10.70 1.61 10.60
N THR A 107 9.51 1.11 10.73
CA THR A 107 9.28 -0.31 10.84
C THR A 107 8.63 -0.80 9.56
N PHE A 108 9.46 -1.17 8.60
CA PHE A 108 9.03 -2.09 7.54
C PHE A 108 8.60 -3.42 8.17
N PRO A 109 7.82 -4.26 7.48
CA PRO A 109 7.42 -5.57 7.99
C PRO A 109 8.61 -6.32 8.59
N GLU A 110 8.43 -6.93 9.75
CA GLU A 110 9.48 -7.66 10.46
C GLU A 110 10.15 -8.67 9.53
N GLY A 111 11.49 -8.68 9.50
CA GLY A 111 12.26 -9.63 8.70
C GLY A 111 13.11 -9.03 7.59
N LEU A 112 13.02 -7.73 7.33
CA LEU A 112 13.97 -7.08 6.42
C LEU A 112 15.30 -6.84 7.14
N SER A 113 16.42 -7.08 6.45
CA SER A 113 17.73 -6.67 6.97
C SER A 113 17.84 -5.13 6.98
N PRO A 114 18.63 -4.55 7.90
CA PRO A 114 18.82 -3.09 7.95
C PRO A 114 19.29 -2.49 6.60
N ALA A 115 20.12 -3.22 5.86
CA ALA A 115 20.58 -2.82 4.54
C ALA A 115 19.43 -2.77 3.52
N LEU A 116 18.51 -3.74 3.56
CA LEU A 116 17.35 -3.77 2.67
C LEU A 116 16.34 -2.67 3.04
N GLU A 117 16.15 -2.40 4.33
CA GLU A 117 15.30 -1.29 4.77
C GLU A 117 15.81 0.06 4.23
N GLU A 118 17.12 0.31 4.34
CA GLU A 118 17.72 1.53 3.84
C GLU A 118 17.63 1.62 2.30
N ALA A 119 17.86 0.50 1.60
CA ALA A 119 17.67 0.44 0.16
C ALA A 119 16.22 0.76 -0.25
N VAL A 120 15.24 0.22 0.46
CA VAL A 120 13.81 0.51 0.22
C VAL A 120 13.48 1.97 0.52
N ARG A 121 14.05 2.58 1.58
CA ARG A 121 13.86 4.01 1.87
C ARG A 121 14.39 4.90 0.76
N SER A 122 15.47 4.52 0.10
CA SER A 122 16.05 5.27 -1.00
C SER A 122 15.18 5.31 -2.26
N LEU A 123 14.23 4.37 -2.39
CA LEU A 123 13.31 4.33 -3.53
C LEU A 123 12.34 5.50 -3.53
N SER A 124 12.00 5.98 -4.72
CA SER A 124 10.87 6.89 -4.88
C SER A 124 9.54 6.22 -4.48
N ALA A 125 8.54 7.02 -4.13
CA ALA A 125 7.21 6.50 -3.80
C ALA A 125 6.61 5.62 -4.92
N ALA A 126 6.84 6.00 -6.18
CA ALA A 126 6.36 5.24 -7.33
C ALA A 126 7.08 3.89 -7.52
N GLU A 127 8.37 3.83 -7.18
CA GLU A 127 9.16 2.58 -7.19
C GLU A 127 8.73 1.67 -6.05
N ARG A 128 8.58 2.20 -4.83
CA ARG A 128 8.05 1.43 -3.71
C ARG A 128 6.67 0.85 -4.02
N GLU A 129 5.78 1.65 -4.59
CA GLU A 129 4.43 1.22 -4.90
C GLU A 129 4.40 0.06 -5.91
N VAL A 130 5.19 0.12 -6.99
CA VAL A 130 5.23 -0.96 -7.97
C VAL A 130 5.85 -2.24 -7.40
N ILE A 131 6.87 -2.13 -6.55
CA ILE A 131 7.45 -3.29 -5.86
C ILE A 131 6.41 -3.90 -4.91
N ALA A 132 5.73 -3.09 -4.09
CA ALA A 132 4.71 -3.58 -3.18
C ALA A 132 3.61 -4.36 -3.91
N LEU A 133 3.11 -3.84 -5.03
CA LEU A 133 2.05 -4.51 -5.80
C LEU A 133 2.54 -5.77 -6.51
N ARG A 134 3.75 -5.76 -7.10
CA ARG A 134 4.24 -6.82 -7.97
C ARG A 134 5.02 -7.91 -7.24
N VAL A 135 5.74 -7.55 -6.18
CA VAL A 135 6.61 -8.47 -5.44
C VAL A 135 5.96 -8.88 -4.13
N LEU A 136 5.55 -7.91 -3.30
CA LEU A 136 4.97 -8.21 -1.99
C LEU A 136 3.56 -8.82 -2.08
N LEU A 137 2.70 -8.23 -2.92
CA LEU A 137 1.32 -8.71 -3.10
C LEU A 137 1.15 -9.72 -4.25
N GLU A 138 2.21 -9.98 -5.02
CA GLU A 138 2.25 -10.93 -6.13
C GLU A 138 1.16 -10.68 -7.21
N LEU A 139 0.72 -9.44 -7.36
CA LEU A 139 -0.27 -9.11 -8.38
C LEU A 139 0.35 -9.23 -9.78
N ASP A 140 -0.42 -9.71 -10.75
CA ASP A 140 0.01 -9.74 -12.14
C ASP A 140 0.24 -8.34 -12.74
N GLY A 141 0.98 -8.27 -13.85
CA GLY A 141 1.33 -7.01 -14.52
C GLY A 141 0.13 -6.17 -14.91
N PRO A 142 -0.87 -6.74 -15.62
CA PRO A 142 -2.10 -6.04 -16.00
C PRO A 142 -2.88 -5.49 -14.80
N THR A 143 -2.99 -6.25 -13.72
CA THR A 143 -3.68 -5.82 -12.49
C THR A 143 -2.94 -4.69 -11.79
N ALA A 144 -1.62 -4.81 -11.62
CA ALA A 144 -0.80 -3.76 -11.02
C ALA A 144 -0.81 -2.47 -11.87
N ALA A 145 -0.69 -2.58 -13.19
CA ALA A 145 -0.76 -1.44 -14.11
C ALA A 145 -2.10 -0.70 -14.00
N ARG A 146 -3.19 -1.44 -13.93
CA ARG A 146 -4.55 -0.91 -13.76
C ARG A 146 -4.72 -0.20 -12.42
N LEU A 147 -4.20 -0.76 -11.31
CA LEU A 147 -4.20 -0.13 -10.00
C LEU A 147 -3.38 1.17 -10.00
N LEU A 148 -2.22 1.17 -10.65
CA LEU A 148 -1.34 2.33 -10.77
C LEU A 148 -1.86 3.40 -11.74
N GLY A 149 -2.81 3.05 -12.61
CA GLY A 149 -3.32 3.95 -13.66
C GLY A 149 -2.30 4.22 -14.76
N ILE A 150 -1.45 3.24 -15.10
CA ILE A 150 -0.40 3.33 -16.12
C ILE A 150 -0.51 2.16 -17.11
N SER A 151 0.23 2.21 -18.23
CA SER A 151 0.31 1.08 -19.15
C SER A 151 1.11 -0.09 -18.56
N GLU A 152 0.87 -1.31 -19.03
CA GLU A 152 1.62 -2.50 -18.62
C GLU A 152 3.12 -2.36 -18.90
N THR A 153 3.48 -1.79 -20.05
CA THR A 153 4.87 -1.49 -20.40
C THR A 153 5.52 -0.52 -19.41
N ALA A 154 4.80 0.54 -19.02
CA ALA A 154 5.29 1.49 -18.02
C ALA A 154 5.42 0.83 -16.65
N CYS A 155 4.49 -0.06 -16.27
CA CYS A 155 4.57 -0.83 -15.04
C CYS A 155 5.81 -1.74 -15.01
N SER A 156 6.04 -2.51 -16.08
CA SER A 156 7.21 -3.40 -16.21
C SER A 156 8.52 -2.62 -16.21
N THR A 157 8.60 -1.51 -16.93
CA THR A 157 9.78 -0.64 -16.96
C THR A 157 10.07 -0.05 -15.59
N ARG A 158 9.03 0.43 -14.88
CA ARG A 158 9.17 0.96 -13.52
C ARG A 158 9.65 -0.11 -12.54
N LEU A 159 9.09 -1.32 -12.61
CA LEU A 159 9.52 -2.44 -11.78
C LEU A 159 10.99 -2.77 -12.02
N SER A 160 11.41 -2.90 -13.29
CA SER A 160 12.79 -3.22 -13.63
C SER A 160 13.78 -2.15 -13.13
N ARG A 161 13.41 -0.88 -13.19
CA ARG A 161 14.24 0.23 -12.65
C ARG A 161 14.31 0.17 -11.13
N ALA A 162 13.18 -0.07 -10.47
CA ALA A 162 13.11 -0.16 -9.02
C ALA A 162 13.95 -1.33 -8.47
N LEU A 163 13.88 -2.50 -9.10
CA LEU A 163 14.67 -3.66 -8.71
C LEU A 163 16.18 -3.42 -8.93
N ARG A 164 16.57 -2.80 -10.03
CA ARG A 164 17.97 -2.43 -10.27
C ARG A 164 18.46 -1.42 -9.22
N HIS A 165 17.67 -0.42 -8.88
CA HIS A 165 18.01 0.55 -7.85
C HIS A 165 18.22 -0.13 -6.48
N LEU A 166 17.35 -1.11 -6.12
CA LEU A 166 17.55 -1.93 -4.91
C LEU A 166 18.86 -2.73 -4.97
N GLU A 167 19.13 -3.38 -6.10
CA GLU A 167 20.34 -4.17 -6.29
C GLU A 167 21.61 -3.32 -6.13
N GLU A 168 21.67 -2.15 -6.76
CA GLU A 168 22.78 -1.19 -6.63
C GLU A 168 23.01 -0.80 -5.17
N ARG A 169 21.95 -0.45 -4.44
CA ARG A 169 22.04 -0.09 -3.02
C ARG A 169 22.47 -1.24 -2.12
N MET A 170 22.02 -2.46 -2.41
CA MET A 170 22.43 -3.64 -1.65
C MET A 170 23.91 -3.98 -1.88
N ILE A 171 24.43 -3.80 -3.10
CA ILE A 171 25.85 -4.00 -3.40
C ILE A 171 26.71 -2.97 -2.65
N ASP A 172 26.30 -1.69 -2.67
CA ASP A 172 26.99 -0.62 -1.95
C ASP A 172 27.07 -0.90 -0.43
N ALA A 173 25.96 -1.40 0.15
CA ALA A 173 25.88 -1.73 1.57
C ALA A 173 26.74 -2.93 2.00
N VAL A 174 27.05 -3.84 1.06
CA VAL A 174 27.93 -5.01 1.33
C VAL A 174 29.41 -4.66 1.16
N THR A 175 29.69 -3.60 0.38
CA THR A 175 31.07 -3.21 0.04
C THR A 175 31.63 -2.11 0.95
N ALA A 176 30.78 -1.47 1.77
CA ALA A 176 31.12 -0.41 2.72
C ALA A 176 31.43 -0.96 4.11
#